data_363053a001e86150367b9a855e0f484f
#
_entry.id   363053a001e86150367b9a855e0f484f
#
_cell.length_a   1.000
_cell.length_b   1.000
_cell.length_c   1.000
_cell.angle_alpha   90.00
_cell.angle_beta   90.00
_cell.angle_gamma   90.00
#
_symmetry.space_group_name_H-M   'P 1'
#
loop_
_entity.id
_entity.type
_entity.pdbx_description
1 polymer ?
#
loop_
_entity_poly.entity_id
_entity_poly.type
_entity_poly.pdbx_seq_one_letter_code
_entity_poly.pdbx_strand_id
1 'polypeptide(L)'
;DEEQVERISDQISEIYAYAEEHGLDVENDETINSVIGLLYPADNIANNGIWDDETTLSENLVVNQGETLTIGAKVTISGNVTISGGGTIQRDQSYQGELISVPAGAELTLKDITIDGGATWTGETAVGLAADEAAIRIEGGQVTLDNGAVVQNNNHTSTQDNAYDHTTYEESGQTYDLPRYYNMGGGIAVYGGTLTMNEGSSVKNNAVTNTNYSKVTSGTNRTGNSDSLGGGVAVYENGTFIMNGGEISQNVAAVSGGEGRAFGGGVGLMTRGANAQVSDTPDDYYIGFYMYGGTICDNGAANGGGGIYGGVDQGDDESQRHTHLDMTVASAVYENTSSAGGGGIQ
;
A
#
# COMPACT_ATOMS: atom_id res chain seq x y z
N ASP A 1 30.85 26.29 -14.20
CA ASP A 1 31.07 27.64 -13.78
C ASP A 1 31.94 27.63 -12.54
N GLU A 2 32.73 28.68 -12.27
CA GLU A 2 33.76 28.69 -11.21
C GLU A 2 33.13 28.47 -9.81
N GLU A 3 32.00 29.05 -9.57
CA GLU A 3 31.25 28.94 -8.30
C GLU A 3 30.79 27.49 -8.04
N GLN A 4 30.43 26.78 -9.09
CA GLN A 4 30.03 25.37 -9.00
C GLN A 4 31.22 24.44 -8.71
N VAL A 5 32.39 24.72 -9.30
CA VAL A 5 33.62 23.98 -9.06
C VAL A 5 34.14 24.20 -7.63
N GLU A 6 34.08 25.43 -7.12
CA GLU A 6 34.46 25.79 -5.76
C GLU A 6 33.57 25.05 -4.75
N ARG A 7 32.24 25.06 -4.96
CA ARG A 7 31.28 24.36 -4.11
C ARG A 7 31.51 22.85 -4.08
N ILE A 8 31.80 22.21 -5.24
CA ILE A 8 32.12 20.77 -5.29
C ILE A 8 33.42 20.47 -4.56
N SER A 9 34.43 21.33 -4.69
CA SER A 9 35.71 21.18 -3.98
C SER A 9 35.56 21.24 -2.48
N ASP A 10 34.72 22.15 -1.99
CA ASP A 10 34.41 22.31 -0.57
C ASP A 10 33.66 21.07 -0.03
N GLN A 11 32.67 20.58 -0.78
CA GLN A 11 31.93 19.36 -0.43
C GLN A 11 32.84 18.14 -0.34
N ILE A 12 33.74 17.95 -1.30
CA ILE A 12 34.71 16.83 -1.27
C ILE A 12 35.59 16.95 -0.01
N SER A 13 36.08 18.15 0.31
CA SER A 13 36.92 18.39 1.46
C SER A 13 36.21 18.08 2.77
N GLU A 14 34.92 18.39 2.87
CA GLU A 14 34.10 18.12 4.04
C GLU A 14 33.84 16.62 4.22
N ILE A 15 33.60 15.87 3.14
CA ILE A 15 33.45 14.41 3.15
C ILE A 15 34.71 13.74 3.70
N TYR A 16 35.88 14.12 3.21
CA TYR A 16 37.15 13.55 3.66
C TYR A 16 37.45 13.91 5.13
N ALA A 17 37.17 15.16 5.54
CA ALA A 17 37.35 15.59 6.91
C ALA A 17 36.45 14.82 7.89
N TYR A 18 35.19 14.60 7.52
CA TYR A 18 34.26 13.80 8.32
C TYR A 18 34.72 12.34 8.45
N ALA A 19 35.12 11.74 7.35
CA ALA A 19 35.59 10.36 7.33
C ALA A 19 36.87 10.19 8.20
N GLU A 20 37.82 11.10 8.10
CA GLU A 20 39.04 11.10 8.92
C GLU A 20 38.74 11.25 10.41
N GLU A 21 37.84 12.18 10.79
CA GLU A 21 37.44 12.41 12.19
C GLU A 21 36.78 11.16 12.80
N HIS A 22 36.06 10.39 12.00
CA HIS A 22 35.33 9.19 12.45
C HIS A 22 36.09 7.88 12.18
N GLY A 23 37.32 7.95 11.66
CA GLY A 23 38.16 6.78 11.38
C GLY A 23 37.58 5.85 10.31
N LEU A 24 36.88 6.40 9.34
CA LEU A 24 36.25 5.67 8.24
C LEU A 24 37.24 5.48 7.08
N ASP A 25 37.10 4.37 6.36
CA ASP A 25 37.96 4.04 5.22
C ASP A 25 37.51 4.81 3.96
N VAL A 26 38.28 5.83 3.62
CA VAL A 26 38.04 6.68 2.44
C VAL A 26 38.41 6.04 1.10
N GLU A 27 39.01 4.85 1.10
CA GLU A 27 39.28 4.08 -0.10
C GLU A 27 38.12 3.12 -0.46
N ASN A 28 37.12 3.03 0.43
CA ASN A 28 35.94 2.19 0.25
C ASN A 28 34.75 3.01 -0.29
N ASP A 29 34.34 2.69 -1.51
CA ASP A 29 33.22 3.37 -2.20
C ASP A 29 31.89 3.33 -1.40
N GLU A 30 31.59 2.21 -0.71
CA GLU A 30 30.41 2.11 0.16
C GLU A 30 30.48 3.06 1.35
N THR A 31 31.66 3.19 1.95
CA THR A 31 31.90 4.13 3.07
C THR A 31 31.76 5.56 2.61
N ILE A 32 32.36 5.93 1.50
CA ILE A 32 32.25 7.27 0.91
C ILE A 32 30.80 7.60 0.55
N ASN A 33 30.07 6.68 -0.10
CA ASN A 33 28.67 6.88 -0.41
C ASN A 33 27.80 7.04 0.84
N SER A 34 28.11 6.33 1.92
CA SER A 34 27.42 6.49 3.21
C SER A 34 27.71 7.86 3.84
N VAL A 35 28.94 8.34 3.77
CA VAL A 35 29.32 9.69 4.25
C VAL A 35 28.67 10.78 3.40
N ILE A 36 28.67 10.62 2.08
CA ILE A 36 27.96 11.52 1.15
C ILE A 36 26.49 11.58 1.52
N GLY A 37 25.84 10.43 1.74
CA GLY A 37 24.43 10.39 2.16
C GLY A 37 24.15 11.03 3.53
N LEU A 38 25.14 11.07 4.42
CA LEU A 38 25.04 11.73 5.73
C LEU A 38 25.24 13.25 5.66
N LEU A 39 26.24 13.71 4.89
CA LEU A 39 26.60 15.13 4.82
C LEU A 39 25.80 15.86 3.74
N TYR A 40 25.50 15.19 2.66
CA TYR A 40 24.74 15.70 1.52
C TYR A 40 23.64 14.71 1.19
N PRO A 41 22.61 14.57 2.05
CA PRO A 41 21.43 13.82 1.66
C PRO A 41 20.94 14.39 0.34
N ALA A 42 20.67 13.49 -0.62
CA ALA A 42 20.25 13.81 -1.99
C ALA A 42 19.33 15.02 -1.99
N ASP A 43 19.62 15.95 -2.84
CA ASP A 43 19.13 17.35 -2.83
C ASP A 43 17.83 17.49 -2.06
N ASN A 44 17.89 18.14 -0.90
CA ASN A 44 16.70 18.51 -0.14
C ASN A 44 15.69 19.09 -1.12
N ILE A 45 14.77 18.26 -1.62
CA ILE A 45 13.54 18.73 -2.20
C ILE A 45 12.71 19.18 -1.00
N ALA A 46 13.32 20.11 -0.30
CA ALA A 46 12.90 20.60 0.96
C ALA A 46 12.17 21.91 0.76
N ASN A 47 11.45 22.26 1.73
CA ASN A 47 10.67 23.46 1.92
C ASN A 47 9.35 23.44 1.13
N ASN A 48 8.40 22.54 1.54
CA ASN A 48 7.03 22.53 1.03
C ASN A 48 6.97 22.47 -0.49
N GLY A 49 7.79 21.59 -1.07
CA GLY A 49 7.82 21.33 -2.51
C GLY A 49 6.53 20.64 -2.96
N ILE A 50 6.16 20.89 -4.22
CA ILE A 50 5.05 20.22 -4.90
C ILE A 50 5.61 19.48 -6.10
N TRP A 51 5.28 18.20 -6.24
CA TRP A 51 5.57 17.40 -7.43
C TRP A 51 4.28 17.18 -8.21
N ASP A 52 4.06 18.02 -9.23
CA ASP A 52 2.84 18.02 -10.04
C ASP A 52 2.96 17.16 -11.31
N ASP A 53 4.17 16.73 -11.65
CA ASP A 53 4.46 15.88 -12.79
C ASP A 53 4.83 14.46 -12.35
N GLU A 54 4.48 13.45 -13.17
CA GLU A 54 4.91 12.07 -12.94
C GLU A 54 6.43 11.99 -12.83
N THR A 55 6.90 11.45 -11.73
CA THR A 55 8.33 11.43 -11.38
C THR A 55 8.82 10.01 -11.21
N THR A 56 10.00 9.71 -11.75
CA THR A 56 10.73 8.47 -11.45
C THR A 56 11.81 8.79 -10.43
N LEU A 57 11.67 8.20 -9.24
CA LEU A 57 12.63 8.34 -8.16
C LEU A 57 13.60 7.14 -8.17
N SER A 58 14.86 7.41 -8.46
CA SER A 58 15.94 6.40 -8.51
C SER A 58 17.04 6.62 -7.46
N GLU A 59 16.91 7.66 -6.66
CA GLU A 59 17.84 8.05 -5.61
C GLU A 59 17.10 8.23 -4.28
N ASN A 60 17.84 8.18 -3.18
CA ASN A 60 17.26 8.39 -1.86
C ASN A 60 16.67 9.78 -1.71
N LEU A 61 15.55 9.87 -1.01
CA LEU A 61 14.84 11.13 -0.74
C LEU A 61 14.80 11.39 0.76
N VAL A 62 15.18 12.60 1.16
CA VAL A 62 15.06 13.05 2.54
C VAL A 62 14.04 14.19 2.61
N VAL A 63 12.99 14.00 3.41
CA VAL A 63 12.02 15.04 3.78
C VAL A 63 12.19 15.29 5.27
N ASN A 64 12.79 16.40 5.64
CA ASN A 64 13.15 16.64 7.03
C ASN A 64 11.95 16.84 7.94
N GLN A 65 12.14 16.65 9.22
CA GLN A 65 11.11 16.87 10.24
C GLN A 65 10.52 18.29 10.15
N GLY A 66 9.18 18.35 10.06
CA GLY A 66 8.44 19.60 9.90
C GLY A 66 8.31 20.09 8.46
N GLU A 67 8.93 19.39 7.50
CA GLU A 67 8.74 19.64 6.06
C GLU A 67 7.65 18.76 5.48
N THR A 68 7.01 19.24 4.41
CA THR A 68 5.99 18.52 3.67
C THR A 68 6.31 18.58 2.19
N LEU A 69 6.42 17.40 1.57
CA LEU A 69 6.44 17.24 0.12
C LEU A 69 5.02 16.90 -0.34
N THR A 70 4.42 17.74 -1.17
CA THR A 70 3.08 17.51 -1.72
C THR A 70 3.18 16.78 -3.05
N ILE A 71 2.42 15.70 -3.20
CA ILE A 71 2.41 14.86 -4.43
C ILE A 71 1.12 15.11 -5.18
N GLY A 72 1.22 15.74 -6.34
CA GLY A 72 0.15 16.01 -7.30
C GLY A 72 0.15 15.07 -8.52
N ALA A 73 1.16 14.18 -8.62
CA ALA A 73 1.26 13.16 -9.67
C ALA A 73 2.00 11.93 -9.15
N LYS A 74 1.90 10.80 -9.85
CA LYS A 74 2.50 9.53 -9.44
C LYS A 74 4.03 9.58 -9.32
N VAL A 75 4.56 9.05 -8.23
CA VAL A 75 5.99 8.78 -8.06
C VAL A 75 6.26 7.30 -8.27
N THR A 76 7.06 6.98 -9.29
CA THR A 76 7.46 5.59 -9.60
C THR A 76 8.87 5.34 -9.08
N ILE A 77 9.04 4.30 -8.28
CA ILE A 77 10.35 3.90 -7.75
C ILE A 77 11.13 3.12 -8.82
N SER A 78 12.42 3.38 -8.92
CA SER A 78 13.33 2.68 -9.82
C SER A 78 14.64 2.34 -9.09
N GLY A 79 15.00 1.05 -9.06
CA GLY A 79 16.15 0.59 -8.28
C GLY A 79 15.87 0.55 -6.78
N ASN A 80 16.89 0.77 -5.97
CA ASN A 80 16.80 0.72 -4.50
C ASN A 80 16.75 2.14 -3.96
N VAL A 81 15.63 2.51 -3.36
CA VAL A 81 15.37 3.87 -2.86
C VAL A 81 14.99 3.81 -1.38
N THR A 82 15.57 4.71 -0.60
CA THR A 82 15.14 4.99 0.76
C THR A 82 14.52 6.38 0.83
N ILE A 83 13.33 6.49 1.41
CA ILE A 83 12.69 7.77 1.72
C ILE A 83 12.65 7.91 3.25
N SER A 84 13.20 9.03 3.77
CA SER A 84 13.38 9.21 5.22
C SER A 84 13.36 10.69 5.63
N GLY A 85 13.60 10.98 6.93
CA GLY A 85 13.93 12.32 7.45
C GLY A 85 12.93 12.93 8.42
N GLY A 86 11.89 12.22 8.81
CA GLY A 86 10.92 12.68 9.85
C GLY A 86 9.86 13.66 9.34
N GLY A 87 9.83 13.95 8.04
CA GLY A 87 8.84 14.80 7.41
C GLY A 87 7.59 14.08 6.93
N THR A 88 6.86 14.72 6.03
CA THR A 88 5.60 14.19 5.48
C THR A 88 5.59 14.26 3.96
N ILE A 89 5.20 13.18 3.31
CA ILE A 89 4.77 13.16 1.92
C ILE A 89 3.25 13.15 1.94
N GLN A 90 2.63 14.19 1.38
CA GLN A 90 1.19 14.40 1.44
C GLN A 90 0.57 14.42 0.04
N ARG A 91 -0.60 13.83 -0.10
CA ARG A 91 -1.41 13.91 -1.32
C ARG A 91 -1.87 15.35 -1.57
N ASP A 92 -1.71 15.83 -2.81
CA ASP A 92 -2.38 17.05 -3.26
C ASP A 92 -3.90 16.86 -3.30
N GLN A 93 -4.65 17.90 -2.99
CA GLN A 93 -6.12 17.83 -2.92
C GLN A 93 -6.80 17.56 -4.27
N SER A 94 -6.12 17.80 -5.37
CA SER A 94 -6.61 17.55 -6.73
C SER A 94 -6.20 16.20 -7.29
N TYR A 95 -5.27 15.48 -6.63
CA TYR A 95 -4.71 14.23 -7.12
C TYR A 95 -5.42 13.00 -6.51
N GLN A 96 -5.86 12.08 -7.37
CA GLN A 96 -6.64 10.90 -6.97
C GLN A 96 -5.89 9.56 -7.15
N GLY A 97 -4.77 9.53 -7.91
CA GLY A 97 -4.00 8.31 -8.16
C GLY A 97 -3.17 7.84 -6.94
N GLU A 98 -2.44 6.74 -7.12
CA GLU A 98 -1.44 6.30 -6.13
C GLU A 98 -0.34 7.35 -5.92
N LEU A 99 0.12 7.54 -4.69
CA LEU A 99 1.24 8.43 -4.41
C LEU A 99 2.56 7.81 -4.86
N ILE A 100 2.75 6.53 -4.55
CA ILE A 100 3.98 5.79 -4.83
C ILE A 100 3.65 4.45 -5.50
N SER A 101 4.26 4.21 -6.65
CA SER A 101 4.24 2.94 -7.38
C SER A 101 5.60 2.25 -7.29
N VAL A 102 5.60 0.94 -6.95
CA VAL A 102 6.83 0.14 -6.80
C VAL A 102 6.75 -1.07 -7.74
N PRO A 103 7.24 -0.93 -8.99
CA PRO A 103 7.18 -1.99 -9.99
C PRO A 103 8.17 -3.12 -9.71
N ALA A 104 8.06 -4.21 -10.46
CA ALA A 104 8.98 -5.34 -10.38
C ALA A 104 10.45 -4.92 -10.55
N GLY A 105 11.31 -5.40 -9.68
CA GLY A 105 12.73 -5.07 -9.64
C GLY A 105 13.07 -3.76 -8.92
N ALA A 106 12.07 -3.04 -8.41
CA ALA A 106 12.27 -1.87 -7.55
C ALA A 106 12.15 -2.25 -6.07
N GLU A 107 12.92 -1.57 -5.23
CA GLU A 107 12.91 -1.73 -3.77
C GLU A 107 12.75 -0.36 -3.12
N LEU A 108 11.76 -0.21 -2.24
CA LEU A 108 11.51 1.00 -1.48
C LEU A 108 11.62 0.72 0.01
N THR A 109 12.45 1.48 0.70
CA THR A 109 12.47 1.53 2.16
C THR A 109 11.91 2.86 2.63
N LEU A 110 10.86 2.83 3.46
CA LEU A 110 10.35 3.99 4.18
C LEU A 110 10.84 3.90 5.62
N LYS A 111 11.49 4.96 6.09
CA LYS A 111 12.05 5.02 7.44
C LYS A 111 11.90 6.43 8.02
N ASP A 112 11.31 6.53 9.20
CA ASP A 112 11.10 7.83 9.84
C ASP A 112 10.49 8.85 8.84
N ILE A 113 9.34 8.49 8.27
CA ILE A 113 8.62 9.28 7.27
C ILE A 113 7.12 9.00 7.34
N THR A 114 6.30 10.01 7.10
CA THR A 114 4.84 9.87 7.01
C THR A 114 4.37 10.00 5.56
N ILE A 115 3.65 9.01 5.08
CA ILE A 115 2.89 9.06 3.83
C ILE A 115 1.43 9.34 4.21
N ASP A 116 0.92 10.51 3.85
CA ASP A 116 -0.40 10.99 4.26
C ASP A 116 -1.33 11.19 3.05
N GLY A 117 -2.41 10.46 3.01
CA GLY A 117 -3.42 10.55 1.95
C GLY A 117 -4.32 11.79 2.04
N GLY A 118 -4.23 12.57 3.14
CA GLY A 118 -4.95 13.85 3.31
C GLY A 118 -6.42 13.73 3.71
N ALA A 119 -6.97 12.52 3.91
CA ALA A 119 -8.33 12.34 4.38
C ALA A 119 -8.47 12.74 5.86
N THR A 120 -9.68 13.14 6.23
CA THR A 120 -10.07 13.39 7.62
C THR A 120 -11.09 12.35 8.08
N TRP A 121 -11.29 12.22 9.39
CA TRP A 121 -12.16 11.21 9.96
C TRP A 121 -13.29 11.80 10.77
N THR A 122 -14.49 11.22 10.62
CA THR A 122 -15.64 11.51 11.48
C THR A 122 -16.15 10.19 12.05
N GLY A 123 -15.76 9.89 13.29
CA GLY A 123 -15.94 8.56 13.85
C GLY A 123 -15.11 7.53 13.07
N GLU A 124 -15.73 6.46 12.61
CA GLU A 124 -15.13 5.39 11.82
C GLU A 124 -15.24 5.62 10.30
N THR A 125 -15.62 6.82 9.87
CA THR A 125 -15.81 7.13 8.44
C THR A 125 -14.75 8.11 7.98
N ALA A 126 -14.00 7.73 6.94
CA ALA A 126 -13.13 8.65 6.24
C ALA A 126 -13.95 9.65 5.44
N VAL A 127 -13.63 10.93 5.55
CA VAL A 127 -14.30 12.03 4.85
C VAL A 127 -13.27 12.92 4.17
N GLY A 128 -13.71 13.65 3.16
CA GLY A 128 -12.83 14.56 2.42
C GLY A 128 -12.12 13.87 1.28
N LEU A 129 -10.83 14.09 1.15
CA LEU A 129 -10.04 13.74 -0.02
C LEU A 129 -10.21 12.25 -0.40
N ALA A 130 -10.88 12.00 -1.51
CA ALA A 130 -11.03 10.66 -2.07
C ALA A 130 -9.92 10.38 -3.07
N ALA A 131 -9.37 9.17 -3.02
CA ALA A 131 -8.41 8.66 -3.99
C ALA A 131 -9.03 7.49 -4.76
N ASP A 132 -8.61 7.29 -6.00
CA ASP A 132 -9.04 6.15 -6.81
C ASP A 132 -8.16 4.91 -6.57
N GLU A 133 -7.07 5.07 -5.82
CA GLU A 133 -6.07 4.02 -5.57
C GLU A 133 -5.55 4.07 -4.11
N ALA A 134 -4.87 3.00 -3.68
CA ALA A 134 -4.08 2.98 -2.46
C ALA A 134 -3.00 4.06 -2.47
N ALA A 135 -2.53 4.50 -1.30
CA ALA A 135 -1.42 5.46 -1.26
C ALA A 135 -0.13 4.86 -1.82
N ILE A 136 0.15 3.59 -1.52
CA ILE A 136 1.29 2.84 -2.05
C ILE A 136 0.78 1.62 -2.82
N ARG A 137 1.21 1.49 -4.07
CA ARG A 137 0.91 0.34 -4.93
C ARG A 137 2.19 -0.41 -5.25
N ILE A 138 2.22 -1.71 -4.92
CA ILE A 138 3.35 -2.61 -5.14
C ILE A 138 2.99 -3.54 -6.29
N GLU A 139 3.67 -3.43 -7.43
CA GLU A 139 3.43 -4.20 -8.64
C GLU A 139 4.62 -5.13 -8.94
N GLY A 140 4.82 -6.10 -8.06
CA GLY A 140 5.94 -7.05 -8.14
C GLY A 140 7.25 -6.55 -7.53
N GLY A 141 7.30 -5.34 -7.00
CA GLY A 141 8.46 -4.79 -6.29
C GLY A 141 8.51 -5.19 -4.82
N GLN A 142 9.39 -4.57 -4.05
CA GLN A 142 9.54 -4.79 -2.62
C GLN A 142 9.40 -3.46 -1.87
N VAL A 143 8.62 -3.46 -0.78
CA VAL A 143 8.48 -2.32 0.11
C VAL A 143 8.78 -2.74 1.54
N THR A 144 9.62 -1.98 2.21
CA THR A 144 9.89 -2.12 3.64
C THR A 144 9.44 -0.87 4.38
N LEU A 145 8.54 -1.05 5.35
CA LEU A 145 8.22 -0.02 6.35
C LEU A 145 9.10 -0.28 7.57
N ASP A 146 10.09 0.57 7.78
CA ASP A 146 11.02 0.49 8.90
C ASP A 146 10.62 1.46 10.02
N ASN A 147 11.36 1.47 11.10
CA ASN A 147 11.07 2.27 12.30
C ASN A 147 10.72 3.73 11.96
N GLY A 148 9.63 4.22 12.50
CA GLY A 148 9.12 5.57 12.27
C GLY A 148 8.37 5.77 10.94
N ALA A 149 8.26 4.76 10.07
CA ALA A 149 7.45 4.85 8.86
C ALA A 149 5.95 4.79 9.20
N VAL A 150 5.18 5.72 8.66
CA VAL A 150 3.72 5.80 8.85
C VAL A 150 3.02 5.94 7.49
N VAL A 151 2.03 5.10 7.22
CA VAL A 151 1.12 5.24 6.08
C VAL A 151 -0.29 5.50 6.61
N GLN A 152 -0.83 6.69 6.35
CA GLN A 152 -2.08 7.09 6.98
C GLN A 152 -2.99 7.95 6.11
N ASN A 153 -4.26 8.06 6.56
CA ASN A 153 -5.25 9.00 6.07
C ASN A 153 -5.52 8.90 4.55
N ASN A 154 -5.33 7.72 3.95
CA ASN A 154 -5.74 7.51 2.57
C ASN A 154 -7.19 7.02 2.54
N ASN A 155 -8.02 7.65 1.69
CA ASN A 155 -9.42 7.29 1.47
C ASN A 155 -9.58 6.81 0.04
N HIS A 156 -9.31 5.52 -0.19
CA HIS A 156 -9.48 4.88 -1.49
C HIS A 156 -10.96 4.64 -1.75
N THR A 157 -11.54 5.51 -2.55
CA THR A 157 -12.97 5.46 -2.92
C THR A 157 -13.06 5.50 -4.45
N SER A 158 -12.92 4.36 -5.10
CA SER A 158 -12.97 4.31 -6.55
C SER A 158 -14.39 4.53 -7.06
N THR A 159 -14.49 5.44 -8.01
CA THR A 159 -15.67 5.68 -8.84
C THR A 159 -15.46 5.18 -10.27
N GLN A 160 -14.28 4.60 -10.55
CA GLN A 160 -13.89 4.18 -11.88
C GLN A 160 -14.44 2.80 -12.25
N ASP A 161 -14.77 2.62 -13.52
CA ASP A 161 -15.21 1.35 -14.13
C ASP A 161 -14.02 0.37 -14.31
N ASN A 162 -13.22 0.18 -13.28
CA ASN A 162 -12.16 -0.81 -13.27
C ASN A 162 -12.76 -2.19 -12.94
N ALA A 163 -13.52 -2.77 -13.89
CA ALA A 163 -13.97 -4.13 -13.76
C ALA A 163 -12.77 -5.07 -13.87
N TYR A 164 -12.36 -5.64 -12.74
CA TYR A 164 -11.25 -6.60 -12.68
C TYR A 164 -11.63 -7.97 -13.19
N ASP A 165 -12.93 -8.30 -13.19
CA ASP A 165 -13.44 -9.58 -13.66
C ASP A 165 -14.83 -9.42 -14.27
N HIS A 166 -15.10 -10.24 -15.27
CA HIS A 166 -16.39 -10.32 -15.95
C HIS A 166 -16.96 -11.71 -15.76
N THR A 167 -18.02 -11.84 -14.98
CA THR A 167 -18.82 -13.07 -14.95
C THR A 167 -19.92 -12.99 -16.00
N THR A 168 -20.04 -13.98 -16.85
CA THR A 168 -21.17 -14.11 -17.77
C THR A 168 -22.27 -14.93 -17.13
N TYR A 169 -23.49 -14.44 -17.24
CA TYR A 169 -24.69 -15.13 -16.79
C TYR A 169 -25.65 -15.31 -17.96
N GLU A 170 -26.19 -16.51 -18.13
CA GLU A 170 -27.20 -16.80 -19.16
C GLU A 170 -28.60 -16.87 -18.55
N GLU A 171 -29.53 -16.08 -19.05
CA GLU A 171 -30.94 -16.16 -18.72
C GLU A 171 -31.80 -16.02 -19.98
N SER A 172 -32.71 -16.97 -20.18
CA SER A 172 -33.66 -16.99 -21.34
C SER A 172 -32.97 -16.88 -22.71
N GLY A 173 -31.75 -17.43 -22.84
CA GLY A 173 -30.96 -17.42 -24.08
C GLY A 173 -30.26 -16.11 -24.38
N GLN A 174 -30.18 -15.21 -23.38
CA GLN A 174 -29.36 -14.02 -23.44
C GLN A 174 -28.20 -14.14 -22.44
N THR A 175 -26.98 -13.77 -22.87
CA THR A 175 -25.81 -13.69 -22.05
C THR A 175 -25.69 -12.25 -21.50
N TYR A 176 -25.59 -12.12 -20.20
CA TYR A 176 -25.35 -10.85 -19.51
C TYR A 176 -23.93 -10.84 -18.99
N ASP A 177 -23.24 -9.72 -19.20
CA ASP A 177 -21.93 -9.44 -18.62
C ASP A 177 -22.14 -8.77 -17.26
N LEU A 178 -21.58 -9.35 -16.19
CA LEU A 178 -21.66 -8.85 -14.83
C LEU A 178 -20.24 -8.48 -14.37
N PRO A 179 -19.83 -7.23 -14.55
CA PRO A 179 -18.52 -6.80 -14.06
C PRO A 179 -18.46 -6.90 -12.53
N ARG A 180 -17.30 -7.33 -12.02
CA ARG A 180 -16.95 -7.29 -10.61
C ARG A 180 -15.92 -6.20 -10.41
N TYR A 181 -16.17 -5.36 -9.44
CA TYR A 181 -15.30 -4.25 -9.07
C TYR A 181 -14.65 -4.55 -7.74
N TYR A 182 -13.33 -4.46 -7.68
CA TYR A 182 -12.57 -4.62 -6.45
C TYR A 182 -11.79 -3.35 -6.17
N ASN A 183 -12.00 -2.77 -4.99
CA ASN A 183 -11.11 -1.76 -4.45
C ASN A 183 -10.19 -2.41 -3.43
N MET A 184 -8.89 -2.30 -3.65
CA MET A 184 -7.88 -2.98 -2.86
C MET A 184 -6.93 -2.01 -2.19
N GLY A 185 -6.78 -2.16 -0.87
CA GLY A 185 -5.87 -1.39 -0.08
C GLY A 185 -6.31 0.07 0.13
N GLY A 186 -6.70 0.42 1.32
CA GLY A 186 -6.83 1.83 1.66
C GLY A 186 -5.46 2.50 1.72
N GLY A 187 -4.56 1.97 2.53
CA GLY A 187 -3.18 2.45 2.64
C GLY A 187 -2.25 1.86 1.60
N ILE A 188 -2.16 0.54 1.54
CA ILE A 188 -1.19 -0.21 0.71
C ILE A 188 -1.90 -1.32 -0.05
N ALA A 189 -1.62 -1.42 -1.36
CA ALA A 189 -2.07 -2.53 -2.21
C ALA A 189 -0.87 -3.30 -2.77
N VAL A 190 -0.84 -4.62 -2.57
CA VAL A 190 0.23 -5.52 -3.01
C VAL A 190 -0.29 -6.40 -4.13
N TYR A 191 0.07 -6.08 -5.37
CA TYR A 191 -0.22 -6.86 -6.57
C TYR A 191 1.04 -7.65 -6.99
N GLY A 192 1.28 -8.78 -6.33
CA GLY A 192 2.57 -9.44 -6.42
C GLY A 192 3.66 -8.70 -5.65
N GLY A 193 4.87 -9.25 -5.59
CA GLY A 193 5.96 -8.65 -4.82
C GLY A 193 5.80 -8.81 -3.29
N THR A 194 6.51 -7.99 -2.53
CA THR A 194 6.59 -8.17 -1.07
C THR A 194 6.44 -6.86 -0.33
N LEU A 195 5.58 -6.86 0.69
CA LEU A 195 5.54 -5.84 1.74
C LEU A 195 6.16 -6.41 3.02
N THR A 196 7.08 -5.68 3.63
CA THR A 196 7.65 -5.99 4.95
C THR A 196 7.37 -4.84 5.91
N MET A 197 6.81 -5.15 7.08
CA MET A 197 6.66 -4.19 8.19
C MET A 197 7.56 -4.58 9.36
N ASN A 198 8.35 -3.63 9.83
CA ASN A 198 9.23 -3.79 10.98
C ASN A 198 8.69 -3.06 12.22
N GLU A 199 9.31 -3.31 13.36
CA GLU A 199 8.96 -2.66 14.62
C GLU A 199 9.04 -1.12 14.50
N GLY A 200 8.10 -0.42 15.10
CA GLY A 200 8.00 1.04 15.06
C GLY A 200 7.37 1.61 13.80
N SER A 201 6.99 0.78 12.81
CA SER A 201 6.21 1.22 11.65
C SER A 201 4.69 1.16 11.92
N SER A 202 3.90 1.92 11.18
CA SER A 202 2.44 1.84 11.30
C SER A 202 1.68 2.10 10.00
N VAL A 203 0.54 1.40 9.84
CA VAL A 203 -0.45 1.62 8.80
C VAL A 203 -1.78 1.91 9.47
N LYS A 204 -2.25 3.15 9.43
CA LYS A 204 -3.39 3.55 10.26
C LYS A 204 -4.31 4.57 9.60
N ASN A 205 -5.57 4.61 10.05
CA ASN A 205 -6.55 5.59 9.56
C ASN A 205 -6.65 5.59 8.02
N ASN A 206 -6.60 4.42 7.39
CA ASN A 206 -6.84 4.30 5.96
C ASN A 206 -8.21 3.67 5.73
N ALA A 207 -8.86 4.05 4.64
CA ALA A 207 -10.13 3.48 4.24
C ALA A 207 -10.10 2.97 2.81
N VAL A 208 -10.80 1.87 2.57
CA VAL A 208 -11.17 1.42 1.23
C VAL A 208 -12.69 1.30 1.16
N THR A 209 -13.29 1.97 0.18
CA THR A 209 -14.74 1.97 -0.01
C THR A 209 -15.08 1.77 -1.48
N ASN A 210 -15.78 0.70 -1.80
CA ASN A 210 -16.31 0.54 -3.15
C ASN A 210 -17.68 1.24 -3.25
N THR A 211 -17.80 2.17 -4.19
CA THR A 211 -19.04 2.90 -4.49
C THR A 211 -19.67 2.46 -5.79
N ASN A 212 -18.99 1.59 -6.55
CA ASN A 212 -19.45 1.10 -7.83
C ASN A 212 -20.28 -0.17 -7.65
N TYR A 213 -21.46 -0.17 -8.22
CA TYR A 213 -22.20 -1.38 -8.50
C TYR A 213 -22.83 -1.26 -9.87
N SER A 214 -22.70 -2.27 -10.72
CA SER A 214 -23.46 -2.31 -11.95
C SER A 214 -24.81 -2.95 -11.67
N LYS A 215 -25.88 -2.20 -11.93
CA LYS A 215 -27.25 -2.74 -11.92
C LYS A 215 -27.63 -3.08 -13.35
N VAL A 216 -27.82 -4.35 -13.64
CA VAL A 216 -28.45 -4.78 -14.89
C VAL A 216 -29.94 -4.44 -14.83
N THR A 217 -30.38 -3.47 -15.62
CA THR A 217 -31.73 -2.89 -15.55
C THR A 217 -32.76 -3.55 -16.46
N SER A 218 -32.50 -4.69 -17.06
CA SER A 218 -33.49 -5.39 -17.91
C SER A 218 -33.90 -6.74 -17.32
N GLY A 219 -35.03 -6.77 -16.66
CA GLY A 219 -35.82 -7.98 -16.39
C GLY A 219 -35.55 -8.73 -15.11
N THR A 220 -34.33 -8.71 -14.58
CA THR A 220 -33.95 -9.29 -13.28
C THR A 220 -33.02 -8.32 -12.57
N ASN A 221 -33.32 -8.05 -11.28
CA ASN A 221 -32.46 -7.21 -10.43
C ASN A 221 -31.19 -7.99 -10.07
N ARG A 222 -30.20 -8.01 -10.93
CA ARG A 222 -28.87 -8.56 -10.63
C ARG A 222 -27.88 -7.42 -10.56
N THR A 223 -27.14 -7.38 -9.49
CA THR A 223 -26.04 -6.45 -9.23
C THR A 223 -24.74 -7.18 -9.41
N GLY A 224 -23.80 -6.59 -10.13
CA GLY A 224 -22.40 -7.00 -10.06
C GLY A 224 -21.89 -6.85 -8.61
N ASN A 225 -21.02 -7.74 -8.17
CA ASN A 225 -20.42 -7.63 -6.85
C ASN A 225 -19.39 -6.52 -6.85
N SER A 226 -19.46 -5.66 -5.85
CA SER A 226 -18.47 -4.61 -5.59
C SER A 226 -17.84 -4.91 -4.24
N ASP A 227 -16.58 -5.28 -4.24
CA ASP A 227 -15.90 -5.68 -3.02
C ASP A 227 -14.80 -4.68 -2.64
N SER A 228 -14.65 -4.41 -1.37
CA SER A 228 -13.56 -3.66 -0.77
C SER A 228 -12.71 -4.59 0.07
N LEU A 229 -11.39 -4.53 -0.09
CA LEU A 229 -10.47 -5.44 0.57
C LEU A 229 -9.30 -4.68 1.19
N GLY A 230 -9.03 -4.92 2.48
CA GLY A 230 -7.88 -4.39 3.18
C GLY A 230 -7.92 -2.88 3.39
N GLY A 231 -8.63 -2.40 4.41
CA GLY A 231 -8.64 -0.97 4.74
C GLY A 231 -7.24 -0.40 4.96
N GLY A 232 -6.37 -1.14 5.66
CA GLY A 232 -4.96 -0.84 5.78
C GLY A 232 -4.14 -1.39 4.62
N VAL A 233 -4.11 -2.72 4.49
CA VAL A 233 -3.28 -3.46 3.53
C VAL A 233 -4.13 -4.48 2.78
N ALA A 234 -4.08 -4.48 1.46
CA ALA A 234 -4.60 -5.57 0.63
C ALA A 234 -3.45 -6.33 -0.04
N VAL A 235 -3.53 -7.66 -0.03
CA VAL A 235 -2.57 -8.55 -0.71
C VAL A 235 -3.29 -9.38 -1.74
N TYR A 236 -2.82 -9.32 -2.97
CA TYR A 236 -3.44 -9.89 -4.14
C TYR A 236 -2.39 -10.46 -5.11
N GLU A 237 -2.76 -11.36 -6.01
CA GLU A 237 -1.90 -11.86 -7.12
C GLU A 237 -0.48 -12.27 -6.70
N ASN A 238 -0.31 -13.35 -5.97
CA ASN A 238 1.01 -13.85 -5.54
C ASN A 238 1.81 -12.87 -4.67
N GLY A 239 1.12 -11.89 -4.07
CA GLY A 239 1.76 -10.97 -3.13
C GLY A 239 2.11 -11.64 -1.81
N THR A 240 3.14 -11.13 -1.17
CA THR A 240 3.58 -11.57 0.17
C THR A 240 3.59 -10.39 1.12
N PHE A 241 3.03 -10.59 2.31
CA PHE A 241 3.14 -9.65 3.41
C PHE A 241 3.86 -10.29 4.59
N ILE A 242 4.92 -9.65 5.06
CA ILE A 242 5.71 -10.07 6.21
C ILE A 242 5.61 -8.97 7.28
N MET A 243 5.09 -9.29 8.44
CA MET A 243 4.99 -8.37 9.57
C MET A 243 5.89 -8.87 10.71
N ASN A 244 7.07 -8.30 10.81
CA ASN A 244 8.03 -8.57 11.88
C ASN A 244 7.68 -7.80 13.16
N GLY A 245 6.92 -6.72 13.04
CA GLY A 245 6.50 -5.83 14.09
C GLY A 245 5.63 -4.70 13.56
N GLY A 246 5.45 -3.64 14.35
CA GLY A 246 4.65 -2.48 13.97
C GLY A 246 3.16 -2.63 14.28
N GLU A 247 2.36 -1.70 13.77
CA GLU A 247 0.94 -1.61 14.09
C GLU A 247 0.09 -1.36 12.84
N ILE A 248 -1.01 -2.11 12.68
CA ILE A 248 -2.06 -1.86 11.71
C ILE A 248 -3.34 -1.54 12.48
N SER A 249 -3.76 -0.27 12.49
CA SER A 249 -4.85 0.15 13.35
C SER A 249 -5.78 1.18 12.73
N GLN A 250 -7.03 1.20 13.18
CA GLN A 250 -8.02 2.20 12.81
C GLN A 250 -8.27 2.28 11.29
N ASN A 251 -8.06 1.17 10.57
CA ASN A 251 -8.34 1.10 9.14
C ASN A 251 -9.74 0.51 8.91
N VAL A 252 -10.37 0.92 7.82
CA VAL A 252 -11.75 0.54 7.52
C VAL A 252 -11.91 0.02 6.10
N ALA A 253 -12.55 -1.15 5.95
CA ALA A 253 -13.08 -1.62 4.69
C ALA A 253 -14.61 -1.43 4.69
N ALA A 254 -15.13 -0.63 3.76
CA ALA A 254 -16.53 -0.27 3.69
C ALA A 254 -17.11 -0.46 2.28
N VAL A 255 -18.43 -0.46 2.19
CA VAL A 255 -19.17 -0.39 0.94
C VAL A 255 -20.19 0.73 1.04
N SER A 256 -20.40 1.44 -0.06
CA SER A 256 -21.38 2.49 -0.16
C SER A 256 -22.47 2.11 -1.15
N GLY A 257 -23.56 1.55 -0.63
CA GLY A 257 -24.74 1.17 -1.41
C GLY A 257 -24.67 -0.22 -2.03
N GLY A 258 -25.81 -0.76 -2.47
CA GLY A 258 -25.90 -2.03 -3.20
C GLY A 258 -25.65 -3.28 -2.36
N GLU A 259 -25.28 -4.37 -3.06
CA GLU A 259 -24.93 -5.68 -2.50
C GLU A 259 -23.41 -5.87 -2.38
N GLY A 260 -22.65 -4.77 -2.25
CA GLY A 260 -21.21 -4.80 -2.09
C GLY A 260 -20.79 -5.44 -0.77
N ARG A 261 -19.56 -5.97 -0.74
CA ARG A 261 -18.97 -6.60 0.44
C ARG A 261 -17.65 -5.91 0.78
N ALA A 262 -17.32 -5.86 2.06
CA ALA A 262 -16.09 -5.29 2.54
C ALA A 262 -15.44 -6.19 3.59
N PHE A 263 -14.17 -6.51 3.37
CA PHE A 263 -13.43 -7.49 4.12
C PHE A 263 -12.04 -7.00 4.50
N GLY A 264 -11.52 -7.45 5.64
CA GLY A 264 -10.19 -7.14 6.11
C GLY A 264 -10.01 -5.66 6.40
N GLY A 265 -10.63 -5.14 7.48
CA GLY A 265 -10.44 -3.74 7.85
C GLY A 265 -8.96 -3.37 8.01
N GLY A 266 -8.19 -4.22 8.70
CA GLY A 266 -6.74 -4.12 8.77
C GLY A 266 -6.05 -4.68 7.53
N VAL A 267 -6.16 -6.00 7.34
CA VAL A 267 -5.49 -6.75 6.27
C VAL A 267 -6.50 -7.61 5.52
N GLY A 268 -6.50 -7.49 4.21
CA GLY A 268 -7.29 -8.32 3.32
C GLY A 268 -6.40 -9.13 2.38
N LEU A 269 -6.61 -10.45 2.32
CA LEU A 269 -5.90 -11.38 1.44
C LEU A 269 -6.91 -11.99 0.47
N MET A 270 -6.66 -11.90 -0.83
CA MET A 270 -7.56 -12.47 -1.83
C MET A 270 -6.80 -13.01 -3.04
N THR A 271 -7.05 -14.27 -3.38
CA THR A 271 -6.54 -14.87 -4.61
C THR A 271 -7.46 -14.56 -5.79
N ARG A 272 -6.90 -14.45 -6.99
CA ARG A 272 -7.64 -14.11 -8.21
C ARG A 272 -8.57 -15.24 -8.66
N GLY A 273 -9.70 -14.86 -9.30
CA GLY A 273 -10.66 -15.77 -9.92
C GLY A 273 -10.17 -16.48 -11.19
N ALA A 274 -10.96 -17.41 -11.70
CA ALA A 274 -10.65 -18.45 -12.69
C ALA A 274 -10.17 -18.02 -14.09
N ASN A 275 -10.09 -16.73 -14.41
CA ASN A 275 -9.59 -16.25 -15.70
C ASN A 275 -8.08 -15.98 -15.75
N ALA A 276 -7.36 -16.13 -14.63
CA ALA A 276 -5.92 -16.23 -14.70
C ALA A 276 -5.56 -17.54 -15.41
N GLN A 277 -4.76 -17.48 -16.47
CA GLN A 277 -4.22 -18.67 -17.12
C GLN A 277 -3.59 -19.53 -16.03
N VAL A 278 -4.24 -20.64 -15.72
CA VAL A 278 -3.75 -21.59 -14.72
C VAL A 278 -2.43 -22.12 -15.25
N SER A 279 -1.33 -21.83 -14.59
CA SER A 279 -0.09 -22.56 -14.82
C SER A 279 -0.31 -24.01 -14.37
N ASP A 280 0.26 -24.96 -15.11
CA ASP A 280 0.12 -26.40 -14.85
C ASP A 280 0.82 -26.86 -13.54
N THR A 281 1.30 -25.91 -12.69
CA THR A 281 1.96 -26.19 -11.44
C THR A 281 1.13 -25.66 -10.25
N PRO A 282 0.79 -26.52 -9.26
CA PRO A 282 -0.08 -26.17 -8.13
C PRO A 282 0.43 -25.06 -7.21
N ASP A 283 1.69 -24.66 -7.34
CA ASP A 283 2.36 -23.68 -6.47
C ASP A 283 2.32 -22.24 -6.98
N ASP A 284 1.66 -21.96 -8.11
CA ASP A 284 1.77 -20.70 -8.82
C ASP A 284 0.85 -19.57 -8.33
N TYR A 285 -0.08 -19.84 -7.40
CA TYR A 285 -0.99 -18.82 -6.85
C TYR A 285 -0.98 -18.85 -5.32
N TYR A 286 0.08 -18.34 -4.76
CA TYR A 286 0.26 -18.29 -3.32
C TYR A 286 0.22 -16.86 -2.80
N ILE A 287 -0.73 -16.56 -1.91
CA ILE A 287 -0.75 -15.34 -1.12
C ILE A 287 -0.36 -15.71 0.30
N GLY A 288 0.71 -15.09 0.79
CA GLY A 288 1.20 -15.32 2.13
C GLY A 288 1.12 -14.07 3.01
N PHE A 289 0.58 -14.22 4.21
CA PHE A 289 0.75 -13.28 5.29
C PHE A 289 1.47 -13.97 6.46
N TYR A 290 2.65 -13.50 6.75
CA TYR A 290 3.51 -14.00 7.82
C TYR A 290 3.64 -12.95 8.91
N MET A 291 2.98 -13.15 10.04
CA MET A 291 2.98 -12.25 11.18
C MET A 291 3.88 -12.79 12.29
N TYR A 292 5.12 -12.37 12.30
CA TYR A 292 6.10 -12.78 13.30
C TYR A 292 6.11 -11.90 14.55
N GLY A 293 5.43 -10.75 14.51
CA GLY A 293 5.26 -9.83 15.61
C GLY A 293 4.32 -8.68 15.25
N GLY A 294 4.12 -7.76 16.20
CA GLY A 294 3.29 -6.57 15.99
C GLY A 294 1.81 -6.76 16.33
N THR A 295 1.02 -5.74 16.04
CA THR A 295 -0.39 -5.68 16.41
C THR A 295 -1.30 -5.27 15.27
N ILE A 296 -2.49 -5.89 15.20
CA ILE A 296 -3.58 -5.50 14.30
C ILE A 296 -4.80 -5.25 15.18
N CYS A 297 -5.16 -3.97 15.38
CA CYS A 297 -6.21 -3.60 16.34
C CYS A 297 -7.09 -2.45 15.84
N ASP A 298 -8.27 -2.33 16.42
CA ASP A 298 -9.21 -1.24 16.15
C ASP A 298 -9.59 -1.06 14.67
N ASN A 299 -9.47 -2.11 13.86
CA ASN A 299 -9.86 -2.05 12.45
C ASN A 299 -11.31 -2.50 12.27
N GLY A 300 -11.97 -1.99 11.24
CA GLY A 300 -13.37 -2.27 10.94
C GLY A 300 -13.63 -2.76 9.53
N ALA A 301 -14.53 -3.74 9.38
CA ALA A 301 -15.03 -4.19 8.08
C ALA A 301 -16.55 -4.39 8.09
N ALA A 302 -17.22 -4.10 6.99
CA ALA A 302 -18.67 -4.24 6.94
C ALA A 302 -19.13 -5.72 6.94
N ASN A 303 -18.37 -6.63 6.31
CA ASN A 303 -18.83 -8.01 6.11
C ASN A 303 -18.03 -9.07 6.86
N GLY A 304 -16.73 -8.87 7.07
CA GLY A 304 -15.96 -9.86 7.80
C GLY A 304 -14.48 -9.57 7.92
N GLY A 305 -13.82 -10.23 8.88
CA GLY A 305 -12.41 -10.02 9.15
C GLY A 305 -12.09 -8.57 9.47
N GLY A 306 -12.66 -8.01 10.54
CA GLY A 306 -12.34 -6.62 10.93
C GLY A 306 -10.84 -6.39 11.02
N GLY A 307 -10.09 -7.31 11.61
CA GLY A 307 -8.64 -7.31 11.61
C GLY A 307 -8.05 -7.89 10.34
N ILE A 308 -8.24 -9.20 10.12
CA ILE A 308 -7.68 -9.95 9.00
C ILE A 308 -8.79 -10.74 8.29
N TYR A 309 -8.79 -10.70 6.99
CA TYR A 309 -9.61 -11.54 6.13
C TYR A 309 -8.75 -12.32 5.16
N GLY A 310 -8.97 -13.64 5.05
CA GLY A 310 -8.39 -14.50 4.02
C GLY A 310 -9.49 -15.12 3.19
N GLY A 311 -9.53 -14.81 1.91
CA GLY A 311 -10.56 -15.28 1.00
C GLY A 311 -10.04 -15.77 -0.34
N VAL A 312 -10.86 -16.58 -0.99
CA VAL A 312 -10.67 -17.01 -2.37
C VAL A 312 -11.79 -16.39 -3.18
N ASP A 313 -11.47 -15.67 -4.24
CA ASP A 313 -12.49 -15.20 -5.15
C ASP A 313 -13.18 -16.39 -5.83
N GLN A 314 -14.53 -16.36 -5.83
CA GLN A 314 -15.34 -17.48 -6.35
C GLN A 314 -15.17 -17.63 -7.85
N GLY A 315 -14.40 -18.59 -8.28
CA GLY A 315 -14.22 -19.02 -9.66
C GLY A 315 -13.77 -20.49 -9.70
N ASP A 316 -14.02 -21.14 -10.76
CA ASP A 316 -14.19 -22.54 -11.11
C ASP A 316 -13.31 -23.66 -10.50
N ASP A 317 -12.24 -23.44 -9.77
CA ASP A 317 -11.51 -24.51 -9.10
C ASP A 317 -10.86 -24.05 -7.79
N GLU A 318 -11.56 -24.30 -6.68
CA GLU A 318 -11.08 -23.98 -5.31
C GLU A 318 -9.83 -24.79 -4.91
N SER A 319 -9.50 -25.85 -5.65
CA SER A 319 -8.46 -26.82 -5.27
C SER A 319 -7.03 -26.32 -5.47
N GLN A 320 -6.83 -25.20 -6.18
CA GLN A 320 -5.50 -24.69 -6.57
C GLN A 320 -5.18 -23.29 -6.00
N ARG A 321 -5.97 -22.78 -5.06
CA ARG A 321 -5.83 -21.44 -4.53
C ARG A 321 -5.63 -21.47 -3.03
N HIS A 322 -4.55 -20.89 -2.57
CA HIS A 322 -4.22 -20.91 -1.15
C HIS A 322 -3.95 -19.50 -0.64
N THR A 323 -4.75 -19.10 0.35
CA THR A 323 -4.44 -17.98 1.21
C THR A 323 -3.77 -18.55 2.47
N HIS A 324 -2.57 -18.12 2.77
CA HIS A 324 -1.80 -18.60 3.93
C HIS A 324 -1.63 -17.50 4.96
N LEU A 325 -1.95 -17.82 6.20
CA LEU A 325 -1.70 -16.98 7.37
C LEU A 325 -0.86 -17.77 8.36
N ASP A 326 0.35 -17.28 8.66
CA ASP A 326 1.19 -17.81 9.73
C ASP A 326 1.40 -16.73 10.80
N MET A 327 1.13 -17.06 12.06
CA MET A 327 1.23 -16.14 13.19
C MET A 327 2.05 -16.74 14.32
N THR A 328 2.95 -15.96 14.86
CA THR A 328 3.73 -16.36 16.05
C THR A 328 3.11 -15.85 17.34
N VAL A 329 3.65 -16.31 18.48
CA VAL A 329 3.23 -15.89 19.84
C VAL A 329 3.52 -14.40 20.13
N ALA A 330 4.33 -13.74 19.32
CA ALA A 330 4.63 -12.31 19.42
C ALA A 330 3.62 -11.43 18.68
N SER A 331 2.64 -12.05 18.00
CA SER A 331 1.61 -11.37 17.22
C SER A 331 0.33 -11.19 18.03
N ALA A 332 -0.36 -10.05 17.86
CA ALA A 332 -1.63 -9.77 18.51
C ALA A 332 -2.68 -9.21 17.53
N VAL A 333 -3.90 -9.78 17.58
CA VAL A 333 -5.06 -9.30 16.81
C VAL A 333 -6.21 -9.12 17.79
N TYR A 334 -6.61 -7.87 18.05
CA TYR A 334 -7.62 -7.57 19.08
C TYR A 334 -8.43 -6.30 18.75
N GLU A 335 -9.58 -6.13 19.40
CA GLU A 335 -10.45 -4.95 19.30
C GLU A 335 -10.89 -4.59 17.87
N ASN A 336 -10.78 -5.53 16.92
CA ASN A 336 -11.26 -5.33 15.56
C ASN A 336 -12.75 -5.65 15.46
N THR A 337 -13.47 -4.95 14.59
CA THR A 337 -14.92 -5.03 14.48
C THR A 337 -15.37 -5.46 13.09
N SER A 338 -16.49 -6.19 13.04
CA SER A 338 -17.18 -6.50 11.79
C SER A 338 -18.69 -6.52 12.03
N SER A 339 -19.46 -6.00 11.06
CA SER A 339 -20.92 -5.97 11.20
C SER A 339 -21.59 -7.31 10.91
N ALA A 340 -20.95 -8.21 10.15
CA ALA A 340 -21.58 -9.46 9.67
C ALA A 340 -20.70 -10.71 9.78
N GLY A 341 -19.49 -10.64 10.32
CA GLY A 341 -18.57 -11.79 10.40
C GLY A 341 -17.61 -11.69 11.58
N GLY A 342 -16.49 -12.43 11.53
CA GLY A 342 -15.45 -12.38 12.57
C GLY A 342 -14.83 -10.99 12.68
N GLY A 343 -14.87 -10.38 13.86
CA GLY A 343 -14.22 -9.10 14.11
C GLY A 343 -12.70 -9.21 14.03
N GLY A 344 -12.09 -10.28 14.54
CA GLY A 344 -10.66 -10.51 14.51
C GLY A 344 -10.16 -11.05 13.17
N ILE A 345 -10.25 -12.35 12.98
CA ILE A 345 -9.78 -13.10 11.80
C ILE A 345 -10.95 -13.89 11.21
N GLN A 346 -11.07 -13.91 9.90
CA GLN A 346 -12.04 -14.69 9.17
C GLN A 346 -11.39 -15.38 7.97
#